data_4b8dc91ccd7eddbfc4d5c2a61e5e16de
#
_entry.id   4b8dc91ccd7eddbfc4d5c2a61e5e16de
#
_cell.length_a   1.000
_cell.length_b   1.000
_cell.length_c   1.000
_cell.angle_alpha   90.00
_cell.angle_beta   90.00
_cell.angle_gamma   90.00
#
_symmetry.space_group_name_H-M   'P 1'
#
loop_
_entity.id
_entity.type
_entity.pdbx_description
1 polymer ?
#
loop_
_entity_poly.entity_id
_entity_poly.type
_entity_poly.pdbx_seq_one_letter_code
_entity_poly.pdbx_strand_id
1 'polypeptide(L)'
;MTLNRREFIFKTAAASTVATAATAASAVGALGLWPATARALTNANASVPPHDAMLPPARLLHDAQPTPTRLGIDPRTWNWRRDAQPTDPMPANYYEASLSEWPAFGTLPGDLDCEVVIIGGGLLGASTALHLAEAGVDVVLIEKDHIGSGASGRNGGQMTPGLARWEAGTMLDKLPLDDARRLWRFASVEAMETVDGLRDRYGFDCDRKRGHVTAAVHGGHMGALVENADARRRLGDEAVKIIGRHELKDQYVKSDIYFGAAIDSGGGQVQPLALLRGLIHAFVKLGGRVYDNTAAQAIEEAPGDTRVTTAQGTIRARRAVVLAVHSATFQFMPGSSTTVPFFTYVAVTPPLGDTLNALIPSGLPVYDTQLQIDYYRPVRNNRLLFGGQGTGNSWSPRDVNNYLLDRIKTVFPQLENPALEYSWSGISDLTLNGATDSRKSAGDVPVYMVHGWSGHGVAQTVRIGRAISDDLTGRNSDYAMLTRFDHAGIPLGRHLSPVAIPLIKGALGVMGILNPADMVSF
;
A
#
# COMPACT_ATOMS: atom_id res chain seq x y z
N MET A 1 4.26 12.66 -32.13
CA MET A 1 3.99 11.92 -30.87
C MET A 1 2.63 12.36 -30.35
N THR A 2 1.60 11.64 -30.65
CA THR A 2 0.24 11.89 -30.15
C THR A 2 0.16 11.26 -28.76
N LEU A 3 0.09 12.09 -27.73
CA LEU A 3 -0.19 11.64 -26.37
C LEU A 3 -1.52 10.85 -26.36
N ASN A 4 -1.52 9.67 -25.76
CA ASN A 4 -2.73 8.91 -25.51
C ASN A 4 -3.70 9.80 -24.72
N ARG A 5 -4.98 9.83 -25.09
CA ARG A 5 -6.02 10.68 -24.52
C ARG A 5 -6.08 10.60 -22.98
N ARG A 6 -5.82 9.42 -22.41
CA ARG A 6 -5.73 9.20 -20.94
C ARG A 6 -4.52 9.90 -20.31
N GLU A 7 -3.35 9.87 -20.95
CA GLU A 7 -2.15 10.59 -20.45
C GLU A 7 -2.31 12.10 -20.49
N PHE A 8 -3.00 12.62 -21.53
CA PHE A 8 -3.29 14.03 -21.63
C PHE A 8 -4.21 14.48 -20.48
N ILE A 9 -5.25 13.71 -20.18
CA ILE A 9 -6.20 14.03 -19.10
C ILE A 9 -5.50 14.00 -17.73
N PHE A 10 -4.71 12.96 -17.43
CA PHE A 10 -4.00 12.86 -16.15
C PHE A 10 -2.84 13.87 -16.02
N LYS A 11 -2.06 14.09 -17.06
CA LYS A 11 -0.98 15.09 -17.05
C LYS A 11 -1.50 16.51 -16.98
N THR A 12 -2.59 16.81 -17.66
CA THR A 12 -3.18 18.15 -17.64
C THR A 12 -3.89 18.40 -16.31
N ALA A 13 -4.63 17.44 -15.77
CA ALA A 13 -5.25 17.56 -14.45
C ALA A 13 -4.20 17.61 -13.33
N ALA A 14 -3.19 16.75 -13.34
CA ALA A 14 -2.12 16.77 -12.35
C ALA A 14 -1.23 18.02 -12.45
N ALA A 15 -0.84 18.42 -13.66
CA ALA A 15 0.02 19.59 -13.87
C ALA A 15 -0.72 20.91 -13.58
N SER A 16 -1.98 21.06 -14.01
CA SER A 16 -2.78 22.23 -13.69
C SER A 16 -3.16 22.30 -12.21
N THR A 17 -3.45 21.17 -11.57
CA THR A 17 -3.82 21.12 -10.17
C THR A 17 -2.60 21.35 -9.26
N VAL A 18 -1.42 20.86 -9.62
CA VAL A 18 -0.17 21.16 -8.92
C VAL A 18 0.21 22.63 -9.09
N ALA A 19 0.05 23.22 -10.28
CA ALA A 19 0.26 24.64 -10.51
C ALA A 19 -0.73 25.51 -9.71
N THR A 20 -2.00 25.13 -9.66
CA THR A 20 -3.04 25.83 -8.89
C THR A 20 -2.82 25.69 -7.39
N ALA A 21 -2.39 24.50 -6.91
CA ALA A 21 -2.06 24.28 -5.50
C ALA A 21 -0.79 25.05 -5.09
N ALA A 22 0.22 25.16 -5.95
CA ALA A 22 1.40 25.97 -5.72
C ALA A 22 1.06 27.47 -5.65
N THR A 23 0.15 27.95 -6.50
CA THR A 23 -0.34 29.32 -6.49
C THR A 23 -1.19 29.61 -5.24
N ALA A 24 -2.03 28.66 -4.81
CA ALA A 24 -2.81 28.76 -3.58
C ALA A 24 -1.89 28.75 -2.33
N ALA A 25 -0.84 27.93 -2.31
CA ALA A 25 0.14 27.91 -1.23
C ALA A 25 0.93 29.24 -1.14
N SER A 26 1.24 29.86 -2.30
CA SER A 26 1.89 31.17 -2.35
C SER A 26 0.97 32.29 -1.86
N ALA A 27 -0.33 32.21 -2.16
CA ALA A 27 -1.33 33.16 -1.67
C ALA A 27 -1.57 33.04 -0.15
N VAL A 28 -1.54 31.83 0.40
CA VAL A 28 -1.65 31.59 1.86
C VAL A 28 -0.40 32.08 2.60
N GLY A 29 0.79 31.95 2.00
CA GLY A 29 2.03 32.53 2.54
C GLY A 29 2.02 34.06 2.61
N ALA A 30 1.37 34.71 1.63
CA ALA A 30 1.24 36.18 1.57
C ALA A 30 0.24 36.76 2.59
N LEU A 31 -0.63 35.92 3.18
CA LEU A 31 -1.63 36.34 4.17
C LEU A 31 -1.12 36.25 5.63
N GLY A 32 0.19 36.00 5.87
CA GLY A 32 0.77 36.05 7.21
C GLY A 32 0.29 34.97 8.20
N LEU A 33 -0.36 33.92 7.74
CA LEU A 33 -0.92 32.86 8.58
C LEU A 33 0.10 31.76 8.97
N TRP A 34 1.40 32.10 8.87
CA TRP A 34 2.47 31.13 9.07
C TRP A 34 3.45 31.60 10.13
N PRO A 35 3.18 31.45 11.41
CA PRO A 35 4.32 31.10 12.30
C PRO A 35 4.03 30.21 13.52
N ALA A 36 2.87 29.60 13.66
CA ALA A 36 2.56 28.87 14.90
C ALA A 36 2.84 27.36 14.88
N THR A 37 3.03 26.75 13.71
CA THR A 37 3.11 25.28 13.56
C THR A 37 4.52 24.71 13.55
N ALA A 38 5.56 25.51 13.39
CA ALA A 38 6.95 25.03 13.35
C ALA A 38 7.54 24.72 14.74
N ARG A 39 6.92 25.19 15.82
CA ARG A 39 7.42 24.99 17.22
C ARG A 39 6.82 23.76 17.93
N ALA A 40 5.81 23.10 17.38
CA ALA A 40 5.15 21.94 18.00
C ALA A 40 5.85 20.58 17.73
N LEU A 41 6.92 20.57 16.92
CA LEU A 41 7.60 19.33 16.52
C LEU A 41 8.75 18.91 17.46
N THR A 42 8.99 19.59 18.57
CA THR A 42 10.11 19.29 19.49
C THR A 42 9.70 18.68 20.83
N ASN A 43 8.44 18.42 21.09
CA ASN A 43 7.99 17.73 22.32
C ASN A 43 7.51 16.31 22.03
N ALA A 44 8.48 15.40 21.82
CA ALA A 44 8.24 13.96 21.67
C ALA A 44 8.23 13.23 23.03
N ASN A 45 7.47 13.73 24.01
CA ASN A 45 7.19 13.02 25.26
C ASN A 45 5.69 13.03 25.57
N ALA A 46 4.87 12.66 24.59
CA ALA A 46 3.48 12.28 24.87
C ALA A 46 3.47 10.78 25.18
N SER A 47 3.14 10.45 26.42
CA SER A 47 2.88 9.09 26.87
C SER A 47 1.92 8.39 25.90
N VAL A 48 2.32 7.20 25.43
CA VAL A 48 1.45 6.30 24.65
C VAL A 48 0.16 6.09 25.47
N PRO A 49 -1.04 6.39 24.94
CA PRO A 49 -2.26 6.05 25.61
C PRO A 49 -2.35 4.51 25.75
N PRO A 50 -2.94 4.01 26.84
CA PRO A 50 -3.04 2.57 27.08
C PRO A 50 -3.74 1.87 25.90
N HIS A 51 -3.36 0.61 25.65
CA HIS A 51 -3.83 -0.29 24.59
C HIS A 51 -5.36 -0.47 24.48
N ASP A 52 -6.13 0.09 25.41
CA ASP A 52 -7.58 -0.09 25.55
C ASP A 52 -8.43 0.94 24.82
N ALA A 53 -7.87 1.80 23.99
CA ALA A 53 -8.67 2.62 23.07
C ALA A 53 -9.20 1.77 21.91
N MET A 54 -9.92 0.70 22.25
CA MET A 54 -10.73 -0.04 21.30
C MET A 54 -11.70 0.94 20.63
N LEU A 55 -11.79 0.83 19.30
CA LEU A 55 -12.87 1.48 18.57
C LEU A 55 -14.20 1.16 19.27
N PRO A 56 -15.12 2.12 19.41
CA PRO A 56 -16.38 1.88 20.08
C PRO A 56 -17.05 0.65 19.45
N PRO A 57 -17.67 -0.20 20.27
CA PRO A 57 -18.33 -1.41 19.77
C PRO A 57 -19.31 -1.06 18.66
N ALA A 58 -19.46 -1.95 17.69
CA ALA A 58 -20.28 -1.78 16.48
C ALA A 58 -21.71 -1.26 16.74
N ARG A 59 -22.22 -1.45 17.95
CA ARG A 59 -23.56 -0.97 18.39
C ARG A 59 -23.74 0.56 18.38
N LEU A 60 -22.66 1.34 18.40
CA LEU A 60 -22.72 2.81 18.37
C LEU A 60 -22.73 3.38 16.93
N LEU A 61 -22.71 2.53 15.92
CA LEU A 61 -22.55 2.92 14.51
C LEU A 61 -23.89 3.01 13.74
N HIS A 62 -25.02 2.67 14.37
CA HIS A 62 -26.33 2.66 13.72
C HIS A 62 -26.93 4.05 13.46
N ASP A 63 -26.37 5.11 14.03
CA ASP A 63 -26.86 6.49 13.85
C ASP A 63 -26.29 7.20 12.60
N ALA A 64 -25.65 6.43 11.71
CA ALA A 64 -25.11 6.98 10.48
C ALA A 64 -26.21 7.39 9.51
N GLN A 65 -26.35 8.68 9.29
CA GLN A 65 -27.15 9.20 8.18
C GLN A 65 -26.43 8.84 6.87
N PRO A 66 -27.06 8.12 5.94
CA PRO A 66 -26.45 7.86 4.64
C PRO A 66 -26.25 9.19 3.92
N THR A 67 -25.04 9.48 3.49
CA THR A 67 -24.76 10.62 2.64
C THR A 67 -24.83 10.15 1.20
N PRO A 68 -25.86 10.50 0.43
CA PRO A 68 -25.95 10.07 -0.97
C PRO A 68 -24.86 10.75 -1.78
N THR A 69 -23.83 10.00 -2.14
CA THR A 69 -22.75 10.46 -3.02
C THR A 69 -23.09 10.15 -4.49
N ARG A 70 -24.14 10.77 -5.01
CA ARG A 70 -24.47 10.65 -6.45
C ARG A 70 -23.38 11.18 -7.37
N LEU A 71 -22.43 11.95 -6.85
CA LEU A 71 -21.40 12.65 -7.61
C LEU A 71 -19.98 12.09 -7.42
N GLY A 72 -19.79 10.98 -6.69
CA GLY A 72 -18.44 10.46 -6.40
C GLY A 72 -17.59 11.39 -5.52
N ILE A 73 -18.15 12.52 -5.05
CA ILE A 73 -17.51 13.49 -4.17
C ILE A 73 -18.12 13.32 -2.79
N ASP A 74 -17.41 12.63 -1.90
CA ASP A 74 -17.83 12.52 -0.51
C ASP A 74 -17.46 13.82 0.22
N PRO A 75 -18.44 14.55 0.83
CA PRO A 75 -18.16 15.77 1.58
C PRO A 75 -17.17 15.58 2.71
N ARG A 76 -17.05 14.36 3.26
CA ARG A 76 -16.07 13.99 4.28
C ARG A 76 -14.63 14.15 3.81
N THR A 77 -14.35 14.05 2.50
CA THR A 77 -13.02 14.28 1.92
C THR A 77 -12.51 15.70 2.12
N TRP A 78 -13.41 16.67 2.35
CA TRP A 78 -13.10 18.08 2.58
C TRP A 78 -12.94 18.41 4.07
N ASN A 79 -13.11 17.42 4.96
CA ASN A 79 -12.94 17.65 6.39
C ASN A 79 -11.44 17.76 6.72
N TRP A 80 -10.97 18.98 6.88
CA TRP A 80 -9.58 19.37 7.14
C TRP A 80 -9.21 19.12 8.62
N ARG A 81 -9.26 17.90 9.09
CA ARG A 81 -8.80 17.61 10.45
C ARG A 81 -7.28 17.64 10.50
N ARG A 82 -6.75 18.45 11.42
CA ARG A 82 -5.31 18.61 11.66
C ARG A 82 -4.72 17.53 12.53
N ASP A 83 -5.54 16.65 13.09
CA ASP A 83 -5.21 15.88 14.27
C ASP A 83 -4.51 14.55 13.96
N ALA A 84 -4.52 14.09 12.72
CA ALA A 84 -3.85 12.85 12.37
C ALA A 84 -2.67 13.10 11.44
N GLN A 85 -1.52 12.74 11.94
CA GLN A 85 -0.28 12.72 11.17
C GLN A 85 -0.01 11.31 10.66
N PRO A 86 0.71 11.13 9.53
CA PRO A 86 1.14 9.82 9.05
C PRO A 86 1.94 9.00 10.07
N THR A 87 2.43 9.65 11.11
CA THR A 87 3.22 9.06 12.21
C THR A 87 2.41 8.76 13.46
N ASP A 88 1.11 9.09 13.47
CA ASP A 88 0.27 8.84 14.65
C ASP A 88 0.13 7.34 14.93
N PRO A 89 0.04 6.91 16.19
CA PRO A 89 -0.21 5.52 16.54
C PRO A 89 -1.50 5.02 15.89
N MET A 90 -1.44 3.84 15.31
CA MET A 90 -2.60 3.20 14.68
C MET A 90 -3.28 2.28 15.69
N PRO A 91 -4.62 2.25 15.77
CA PRO A 91 -5.33 1.30 16.63
C PRO A 91 -5.09 -0.15 16.18
N ALA A 92 -5.24 -1.11 17.12
CA ALA A 92 -5.23 -2.53 16.85
C ALA A 92 -6.25 -2.88 15.74
N ASN A 93 -5.91 -3.87 14.93
CA ASN A 93 -6.72 -4.28 13.80
C ASN A 93 -7.09 -5.77 13.88
N TYR A 94 -7.99 -6.20 13.00
CA TYR A 94 -8.42 -7.60 12.93
C TYR A 94 -7.25 -8.58 12.75
N TYR A 95 -6.20 -8.19 12.03
CA TYR A 95 -5.06 -9.09 11.78
C TYR A 95 -4.32 -9.42 13.07
N GLU A 96 -4.09 -8.41 13.92
CA GLU A 96 -3.49 -8.60 15.24
C GLU A 96 -4.39 -9.44 16.14
N ALA A 97 -5.70 -9.13 16.16
CA ALA A 97 -6.67 -9.87 16.96
C ALA A 97 -6.89 -11.32 16.50
N SER A 98 -6.64 -11.63 15.22
CA SER A 98 -6.86 -12.96 14.64
C SER A 98 -5.64 -13.88 14.66
N LEU A 99 -4.50 -13.40 15.12
CA LEU A 99 -3.26 -14.16 15.24
C LEU A 99 -2.92 -14.38 16.71
N SER A 100 -2.15 -15.45 16.99
CA SER A 100 -1.57 -15.68 18.30
C SER A 100 -0.66 -14.53 18.71
N GLU A 101 -0.42 -14.39 20.02
CA GLU A 101 0.55 -13.44 20.54
C GLU A 101 1.89 -13.58 19.81
N TRP A 102 2.52 -12.41 19.59
CA TRP A 102 3.80 -12.31 18.92
C TRP A 102 4.86 -11.84 19.93
N PRO A 103 5.99 -12.54 20.07
CA PRO A 103 7.02 -12.13 21.02
C PRO A 103 7.62 -10.78 20.63
N ALA A 104 7.82 -9.92 21.60
CA ALA A 104 8.59 -8.68 21.40
C ALA A 104 10.08 -9.04 21.23
N PHE A 105 10.76 -8.33 20.31
CA PHE A 105 12.18 -8.57 20.03
C PHE A 105 13.13 -7.76 20.91
N GLY A 106 12.59 -6.91 21.79
CA GLY A 106 13.38 -6.00 22.60
C GLY A 106 14.00 -4.85 21.82
N THR A 107 14.59 -3.90 22.52
CA THR A 107 15.28 -2.76 21.93
C THR A 107 16.76 -3.09 21.64
N LEU A 108 17.39 -2.28 20.79
CA LEU A 108 18.83 -2.36 20.56
C LEU A 108 19.61 -2.24 21.91
N PRO A 109 20.53 -3.18 22.23
CA PRO A 109 21.20 -3.18 23.53
C PRO A 109 22.34 -2.16 23.68
N GLY A 110 22.72 -1.45 22.59
CA GLY A 110 23.84 -0.52 22.53
C GLY A 110 24.46 -0.52 21.14
N ASP A 111 25.70 -0.07 21.04
CA ASP A 111 26.43 -0.04 19.77
C ASP A 111 26.63 -1.44 19.19
N LEU A 112 26.53 -1.56 17.87
CA LEU A 112 26.55 -2.84 17.18
C LEU A 112 27.20 -2.74 15.79
N ASP A 113 27.94 -3.78 15.42
CA ASP A 113 28.48 -3.96 14.07
C ASP A 113 27.72 -5.08 13.32
N CYS A 114 27.51 -4.89 12.02
CA CYS A 114 26.97 -5.91 11.13
C CYS A 114 27.39 -5.66 9.66
N GLU A 115 27.05 -6.58 8.76
CA GLU A 115 27.25 -6.32 7.33
C GLU A 115 26.14 -5.41 6.77
N VAL A 116 24.90 -5.71 7.07
CA VAL A 116 23.74 -4.97 6.54
C VAL A 116 22.78 -4.57 7.65
N VAL A 117 22.41 -3.29 7.67
CA VAL A 117 21.33 -2.76 8.53
C VAL A 117 20.08 -2.57 7.67
N ILE A 118 18.95 -3.08 8.15
CA ILE A 118 17.63 -2.84 7.54
C ILE A 118 16.81 -1.99 8.51
N ILE A 119 16.35 -0.85 8.02
CA ILE A 119 15.54 0.11 8.77
C ILE A 119 14.09 -0.06 8.31
N GLY A 120 13.24 -0.58 9.20
CA GLY A 120 11.81 -0.81 8.95
C GLY A 120 11.44 -2.29 8.90
N GLY A 121 10.60 -2.72 9.85
CA GLY A 121 10.10 -4.08 10.03
C GLY A 121 8.84 -4.40 9.22
N GLY A 122 8.69 -3.82 8.03
CA GLY A 122 7.63 -4.14 7.07
C GLY A 122 7.99 -5.29 6.13
N LEU A 123 7.09 -5.60 5.16
CA LEU A 123 7.29 -6.69 4.18
C LEU A 123 8.58 -6.55 3.37
N LEU A 124 8.95 -5.33 2.95
CA LEU A 124 10.19 -5.09 2.22
C LEU A 124 11.41 -5.43 3.08
N GLY A 125 11.45 -4.87 4.31
CA GLY A 125 12.57 -5.12 5.22
C GLY A 125 12.68 -6.58 5.61
N ALA A 126 11.57 -7.23 5.96
CA ALA A 126 11.53 -8.64 6.31
C ALA A 126 11.98 -9.56 5.16
N SER A 127 11.52 -9.30 3.94
CA SER A 127 11.93 -10.07 2.77
C SER A 127 13.41 -9.87 2.43
N THR A 128 13.89 -8.62 2.47
CA THR A 128 15.31 -8.32 2.23
C THR A 128 16.19 -9.02 3.28
N ALA A 129 15.81 -8.92 4.56
CA ALA A 129 16.51 -9.56 5.67
C ALA A 129 16.60 -11.08 5.48
N LEU A 130 15.48 -11.70 5.17
CA LEU A 130 15.42 -13.15 4.97
C LEU A 130 16.31 -13.61 3.81
N HIS A 131 16.22 -12.97 2.64
CA HIS A 131 17.02 -13.34 1.48
C HIS A 131 18.52 -13.08 1.67
N LEU A 132 18.91 -12.05 2.43
CA LEU A 132 20.30 -11.81 2.79
C LEU A 132 20.80 -12.87 3.79
N ALA A 133 20.00 -13.24 4.78
CA ALA A 133 20.34 -14.31 5.71
C ALA A 133 20.46 -15.69 5.01
N GLU A 134 19.59 -16.01 4.03
CA GLU A 134 19.73 -17.17 3.14
C GLU A 134 21.06 -17.18 2.38
N ALA A 135 21.62 -15.99 2.11
CA ALA A 135 22.91 -15.82 1.45
C ALA A 135 24.10 -15.80 2.45
N GLY A 136 23.86 -16.00 3.75
CA GLY A 136 24.89 -16.00 4.78
C GLY A 136 25.39 -14.63 5.19
N VAL A 137 24.66 -13.56 4.88
CA VAL A 137 25.01 -12.18 5.25
C VAL A 137 24.57 -11.90 6.68
N ASP A 138 25.41 -11.23 7.46
CA ASP A 138 25.09 -10.79 8.83
C ASP A 138 24.17 -9.55 8.79
N VAL A 139 22.90 -9.74 9.18
CA VAL A 139 21.85 -8.72 9.04
C VAL A 139 21.27 -8.35 10.41
N VAL A 140 21.10 -7.04 10.60
CA VAL A 140 20.32 -6.44 11.68
C VAL A 140 19.13 -5.71 11.12
N LEU A 141 17.92 -6.03 11.60
CA LEU A 141 16.68 -5.33 11.27
C LEU A 141 16.20 -4.55 12.50
N ILE A 142 15.93 -3.26 12.32
CA ILE A 142 15.37 -2.39 13.36
C ILE A 142 14.01 -1.85 12.96
N GLU A 143 13.08 -1.78 13.90
CA GLU A 143 11.74 -1.20 13.74
C GLU A 143 11.49 -0.18 14.85
N LYS A 144 10.94 0.97 14.47
CA LYS A 144 10.69 2.07 15.41
C LYS A 144 9.63 1.75 16.48
N ASP A 145 8.60 1.00 16.08
CA ASP A 145 7.50 0.54 16.94
C ASP A 145 7.61 -0.98 17.14
N HIS A 146 6.66 -1.75 16.65
CA HIS A 146 6.69 -3.21 16.60
C HIS A 146 6.54 -3.71 15.16
N ILE A 147 7.04 -4.90 14.89
CA ILE A 147 6.95 -5.54 13.57
C ILE A 147 5.49 -5.55 13.08
N GLY A 148 5.25 -4.92 11.93
CA GLY A 148 3.93 -4.88 11.30
C GLY A 148 3.03 -3.74 11.76
N SER A 149 3.47 -2.82 12.61
CA SER A 149 2.71 -1.63 13.04
C SER A 149 2.33 -0.72 11.87
N GLY A 150 3.16 -0.68 10.83
CA GLY A 150 2.95 0.13 9.62
C GLY A 150 2.03 -0.51 8.58
N ALA A 151 2.09 0.00 7.35
CA ALA A 151 1.24 -0.40 6.22
C ALA A 151 1.23 -1.92 5.94
N SER A 152 2.34 -2.61 6.21
CA SER A 152 2.49 -4.05 5.97
C SER A 152 1.55 -4.92 6.82
N GLY A 153 1.22 -4.49 8.03
CA GLY A 153 0.26 -5.19 8.89
C GLY A 153 -1.17 -4.62 8.83
N ARG A 154 -1.45 -3.66 7.93
CA ARG A 154 -2.71 -2.88 7.94
C ARG A 154 -3.40 -2.78 6.59
N ASN A 155 -2.81 -3.30 5.50
CA ASN A 155 -3.36 -3.27 4.15
C ASN A 155 -4.50 -4.27 3.93
N GLY A 156 -5.18 -4.21 2.78
CA GLY A 156 -6.30 -5.10 2.44
C GLY A 156 -5.92 -6.57 2.22
N GLY A 157 -4.63 -6.89 2.11
CA GLY A 157 -4.13 -8.25 1.88
C GLY A 157 -4.36 -8.78 0.48
N GLN A 158 -4.74 -7.93 -0.48
CA GLN A 158 -4.84 -8.32 -1.89
C GLN A 158 -3.47 -8.31 -2.55
N MET A 159 -3.23 -9.29 -3.38
CA MET A 159 -2.01 -9.44 -4.18
C MET A 159 -2.39 -9.23 -5.64
N THR A 160 -2.11 -8.02 -6.13
CA THR A 160 -2.45 -7.61 -7.49
C THR A 160 -1.22 -7.68 -8.40
N PRO A 161 -1.33 -8.27 -9.60
CA PRO A 161 -0.24 -8.27 -10.57
C PRO A 161 0.09 -6.88 -11.11
N GLY A 162 1.35 -6.65 -11.44
CA GLY A 162 1.84 -5.41 -12.02
C GLY A 162 2.25 -4.35 -11.00
N LEU A 163 2.71 -3.22 -11.50
CA LEU A 163 2.95 -2.01 -10.74
C LEU A 163 1.75 -1.08 -10.90
N ALA A 164 1.36 -0.37 -9.84
CA ALA A 164 0.28 0.59 -9.91
C ALA A 164 0.51 1.59 -11.06
N ARG A 165 -0.51 1.87 -11.85
CA ARG A 165 -0.47 2.75 -13.04
C ARG A 165 0.59 2.41 -14.12
N TRP A 166 1.40 1.39 -13.91
CA TRP A 166 2.25 0.75 -14.90
C TRP A 166 1.62 -0.58 -15.30
N GLU A 167 0.40 -0.49 -15.80
CA GLU A 167 -0.33 -1.61 -16.36
C GLU A 167 0.36 -2.13 -17.63
N ALA A 168 -0.04 -3.31 -18.08
CA ALA A 168 0.51 -3.95 -19.26
C ALA A 168 0.52 -3.04 -20.49
N GLY A 169 -0.58 -2.30 -20.73
CA GLY A 169 -0.67 -1.32 -21.82
C GLY A 169 0.37 -0.21 -21.71
N THR A 170 0.50 0.38 -20.51
CA THR A 170 1.49 1.44 -20.25
C THR A 170 2.93 0.96 -20.46
N MET A 171 3.25 -0.28 -20.03
CA MET A 171 4.58 -0.87 -20.24
C MET A 171 4.87 -1.05 -21.74
N LEU A 172 3.89 -1.54 -22.51
CA LEU A 172 4.01 -1.69 -23.97
C LEU A 172 4.19 -0.37 -24.71
N ASP A 173 3.58 0.69 -24.22
CA ASP A 173 3.65 2.01 -24.85
C ASP A 173 4.97 2.75 -24.55
N LYS A 174 5.57 2.49 -23.38
CA LYS A 174 6.71 3.26 -22.87
C LYS A 174 8.06 2.54 -22.96
N LEU A 175 8.05 1.23 -23.04
CA LEU A 175 9.26 0.42 -23.00
C LEU A 175 9.43 -0.41 -24.29
N PRO A 176 10.67 -0.74 -24.68
CA PRO A 176 10.90 -1.81 -25.62
C PRO A 176 10.22 -3.10 -25.18
N LEU A 177 9.75 -3.91 -26.11
CA LEU A 177 8.91 -5.09 -25.83
C LEU A 177 9.56 -6.06 -24.81
N ASP A 178 10.85 -6.30 -24.93
CA ASP A 178 11.56 -7.23 -24.05
C ASP A 178 11.72 -6.66 -22.64
N ASP A 179 11.96 -5.34 -22.50
CA ASP A 179 11.98 -4.65 -21.21
C ASP A 179 10.58 -4.66 -20.57
N ALA A 180 9.53 -4.42 -21.36
CA ALA A 180 8.15 -4.48 -20.91
C ALA A 180 7.78 -5.89 -20.41
N ARG A 181 8.15 -6.95 -21.15
CA ARG A 181 7.96 -8.35 -20.74
C ARG A 181 8.72 -8.67 -19.46
N ARG A 182 9.98 -8.21 -19.37
CA ARG A 182 10.79 -8.47 -18.17
C ARG A 182 10.21 -7.78 -16.94
N LEU A 183 9.83 -6.51 -17.06
CA LEU A 183 9.21 -5.75 -15.97
C LEU A 183 7.86 -6.33 -15.54
N TRP A 184 7.01 -6.69 -16.54
CA TRP A 184 5.73 -7.32 -16.24
C TRP A 184 5.89 -8.64 -15.50
N ARG A 185 6.76 -9.52 -15.99
CA ARG A 185 7.07 -10.81 -15.36
C ARG A 185 7.58 -10.62 -13.93
N PHE A 186 8.48 -9.66 -13.72
CA PHE A 186 9.01 -9.31 -12.40
C PHE A 186 7.92 -8.87 -11.41
N ALA A 187 7.07 -7.93 -11.83
CA ALA A 187 6.07 -7.30 -10.96
C ALA A 187 4.78 -8.14 -10.78
N SER A 188 4.56 -9.13 -11.64
CA SER A 188 3.37 -9.98 -11.63
C SER A 188 3.71 -11.41 -11.22
N VAL A 189 4.25 -12.19 -12.15
CA VAL A 189 4.45 -13.63 -11.96
C VAL A 189 5.46 -13.91 -10.85
N GLU A 190 6.66 -13.33 -10.94
CA GLU A 190 7.74 -13.59 -9.98
C GLU A 190 7.44 -13.00 -8.59
N ALA A 191 6.67 -11.92 -8.51
CA ALA A 191 6.23 -11.38 -7.23
C ALA A 191 5.36 -12.38 -6.47
N MET A 192 4.40 -13.02 -7.16
CA MET A 192 3.54 -14.05 -6.57
C MET A 192 4.32 -15.33 -6.26
N GLU A 193 5.16 -15.79 -7.20
CA GLU A 193 6.01 -16.98 -7.03
C GLU A 193 6.98 -16.82 -5.84
N THR A 194 7.50 -15.61 -5.61
CA THR A 194 8.40 -15.35 -4.47
C THR A 194 7.67 -15.53 -3.14
N VAL A 195 6.44 -14.98 -3.02
CA VAL A 195 5.63 -15.16 -1.81
C VAL A 195 5.28 -16.62 -1.60
N ASP A 196 4.78 -17.30 -2.63
CA ASP A 196 4.38 -18.70 -2.56
C ASP A 196 5.58 -19.60 -2.23
N GLY A 197 6.74 -19.36 -2.86
CA GLY A 197 7.97 -20.12 -2.62
C GLY A 197 8.53 -19.96 -1.20
N LEU A 198 8.46 -18.76 -0.63
CA LEU A 198 8.88 -18.52 0.76
C LEU A 198 7.92 -19.18 1.75
N ARG A 199 6.60 -19.05 1.53
CA ARG A 199 5.59 -19.73 2.33
C ARG A 199 5.82 -21.23 2.38
N ASP A 200 6.03 -21.84 1.21
CA ASP A 200 6.20 -23.30 1.10
C ASP A 200 7.53 -23.77 1.70
N ARG A 201 8.62 -23.02 1.46
CA ARG A 201 9.95 -23.33 1.99
C ARG A 201 10.02 -23.29 3.51
N TYR A 202 9.37 -22.29 4.12
CA TYR A 202 9.41 -22.08 5.58
C TYR A 202 8.19 -22.61 6.31
N GLY A 203 7.19 -23.13 5.59
CA GLY A 203 6.04 -23.84 6.15
C GLY A 203 5.11 -22.96 7.00
N PHE A 204 4.96 -21.67 6.68
CA PHE A 204 4.05 -20.79 7.41
C PHE A 204 2.72 -20.60 6.67
N ASP A 205 1.64 -20.47 7.45
CA ASP A 205 0.31 -20.15 6.91
C ASP A 205 0.06 -18.62 6.95
N CYS A 206 -0.38 -18.08 5.81
CA CYS A 206 -0.76 -16.68 5.68
C CYS A 206 -2.12 -16.51 4.96
N ASP A 207 -3.01 -17.49 5.06
CA ASP A 207 -4.32 -17.50 4.38
C ASP A 207 -4.21 -17.22 2.86
N ARG A 208 -3.15 -17.73 2.22
CA ARG A 208 -2.90 -17.53 0.80
C ARG A 208 -3.99 -18.18 -0.06
N LYS A 209 -4.71 -17.38 -0.83
CA LYS A 209 -5.66 -17.84 -1.83
C LYS A 209 -5.32 -17.24 -3.18
N ARG A 210 -5.27 -18.06 -4.23
CA ARG A 210 -5.05 -17.64 -5.61
C ARG A 210 -6.36 -17.23 -6.25
N GLY A 211 -6.28 -16.32 -7.20
CA GLY A 211 -7.40 -15.77 -7.94
C GLY A 211 -7.86 -14.43 -7.40
N HIS A 212 -8.25 -13.55 -8.30
CA HIS A 212 -8.67 -12.19 -8.03
C HIS A 212 -9.74 -11.74 -9.01
N VAL A 213 -10.64 -10.86 -8.60
CA VAL A 213 -11.72 -10.30 -9.41
C VAL A 213 -11.56 -8.79 -9.51
N THR A 214 -11.43 -8.26 -10.73
CA THR A 214 -11.53 -6.82 -11.01
C THR A 214 -12.90 -6.53 -11.61
N ALA A 215 -13.82 -5.95 -10.82
CA ALA A 215 -15.22 -5.79 -11.19
C ALA A 215 -15.51 -4.43 -11.82
N ALA A 216 -16.12 -4.40 -13.00
CA ALA A 216 -16.47 -3.17 -13.72
C ALA A 216 -17.74 -2.54 -13.18
N VAL A 217 -17.66 -1.31 -12.66
CA VAL A 217 -18.81 -0.53 -12.15
C VAL A 217 -19.57 0.23 -13.24
N HIS A 218 -19.07 0.25 -14.46
CA HIS A 218 -19.70 0.89 -15.61
C HIS A 218 -19.48 0.03 -16.86
N GLY A 219 -20.48 0.03 -17.77
CA GLY A 219 -20.38 -0.75 -19.02
C GLY A 219 -19.18 -0.38 -19.89
N GLY A 220 -18.79 0.91 -19.91
CA GLY A 220 -17.61 1.39 -20.62
C GLY A 220 -16.29 0.86 -20.06
N HIS A 221 -16.24 0.52 -18.77
CA HIS A 221 -15.03 -0.03 -18.14
C HIS A 221 -14.68 -1.44 -18.64
N MET A 222 -15.67 -2.17 -19.18
CA MET A 222 -15.42 -3.49 -19.78
C MET A 222 -14.43 -3.42 -20.95
N GLY A 223 -14.49 -2.36 -21.76
CA GLY A 223 -13.53 -2.16 -22.85
C GLY A 223 -12.09 -2.06 -22.31
N ALA A 224 -11.89 -1.31 -21.25
CA ALA A 224 -10.57 -1.17 -20.63
C ALA A 224 -10.05 -2.47 -20.01
N LEU A 225 -10.94 -3.29 -19.43
CA LEU A 225 -10.55 -4.63 -18.94
C LEU A 225 -10.12 -5.55 -20.08
N VAL A 226 -10.82 -5.51 -21.23
CA VAL A 226 -10.44 -6.27 -22.44
C VAL A 226 -9.08 -5.80 -22.96
N GLU A 227 -8.89 -4.49 -23.12
CA GLU A 227 -7.62 -3.90 -23.57
C GLU A 227 -6.44 -4.29 -22.66
N ASN A 228 -6.66 -4.27 -21.34
CA ASN A 228 -5.62 -4.69 -20.39
C ASN A 228 -5.31 -6.19 -20.51
N ALA A 229 -6.33 -7.05 -20.66
CA ALA A 229 -6.13 -8.48 -20.86
C ALA A 229 -5.37 -8.77 -22.17
N ASP A 230 -5.67 -8.05 -23.26
CA ASP A 230 -4.96 -8.18 -24.53
C ASP A 230 -3.50 -7.69 -24.44
N ALA A 231 -3.27 -6.58 -23.72
CA ALA A 231 -1.92 -6.09 -23.47
C ALA A 231 -1.10 -7.10 -22.64
N ARG A 232 -1.70 -7.73 -21.63
CA ARG A 232 -1.05 -8.78 -20.82
C ARG A 232 -0.67 -10.00 -21.66
N ARG A 233 -1.54 -10.46 -22.56
CA ARG A 233 -1.22 -11.56 -23.49
C ARG A 233 0.00 -11.23 -24.37
N ARG A 234 0.12 -10.00 -24.86
CA ARG A 234 1.30 -9.55 -25.62
C ARG A 234 2.59 -9.58 -24.79
N LEU A 235 2.46 -9.44 -23.46
CA LEU A 235 3.58 -9.59 -22.52
C LEU A 235 3.82 -11.05 -22.08
N GLY A 236 3.01 -12.00 -22.58
CA GLY A 236 3.12 -13.43 -22.28
C GLY A 236 2.36 -13.86 -21.02
N ASP A 237 1.38 -13.07 -20.58
CA ASP A 237 0.56 -13.37 -19.42
C ASP A 237 -0.89 -13.66 -19.84
N GLU A 238 -1.29 -14.91 -19.71
CA GLU A 238 -2.61 -15.42 -20.08
C GLU A 238 -3.53 -15.67 -18.86
N ALA A 239 -3.15 -15.17 -17.68
CA ALA A 239 -3.86 -15.47 -16.44
C ALA A 239 -5.25 -14.82 -16.33
N VAL A 240 -5.64 -13.93 -17.28
CA VAL A 240 -6.88 -13.14 -17.21
C VAL A 240 -7.95 -13.67 -18.16
N LYS A 241 -9.16 -13.89 -17.60
CA LYS A 241 -10.39 -14.18 -18.32
C LYS A 241 -11.38 -13.04 -18.12
N ILE A 242 -11.96 -12.51 -19.19
CA ILE A 242 -13.05 -11.53 -19.14
C ILE A 242 -14.39 -12.26 -19.09
N ILE A 243 -15.25 -11.85 -18.16
CA ILE A 243 -16.59 -12.42 -17.97
C ILE A 243 -17.67 -11.34 -17.96
N GLY A 244 -18.86 -11.72 -18.38
CA GLY A 244 -20.02 -10.83 -18.36
C GLY A 244 -20.74 -10.79 -17.01
N ARG A 245 -21.76 -9.90 -16.93
CA ARG A 245 -22.53 -9.63 -15.70
C ARG A 245 -23.18 -10.89 -15.10
N HIS A 246 -23.78 -11.75 -15.94
CA HIS A 246 -24.48 -12.95 -15.45
C HIS A 246 -23.51 -13.94 -14.79
N GLU A 247 -22.41 -14.26 -15.48
CA GLU A 247 -21.38 -15.17 -14.95
C GLU A 247 -20.76 -14.60 -13.67
N LEU A 248 -20.46 -13.28 -13.64
CA LEU A 248 -19.95 -12.62 -12.44
C LEU A 248 -20.91 -12.79 -11.25
N LYS A 249 -22.20 -12.48 -11.46
CA LYS A 249 -23.21 -12.55 -10.40
C LYS A 249 -23.48 -13.98 -9.93
N ASP A 250 -23.45 -14.94 -10.83
CA ASP A 250 -23.77 -16.33 -10.50
C ASP A 250 -22.60 -17.03 -9.78
N GLN A 251 -21.36 -16.81 -10.22
CA GLN A 251 -20.21 -17.61 -9.80
C GLN A 251 -19.25 -16.88 -8.87
N TYR A 252 -19.20 -15.54 -8.87
CA TYR A 252 -18.13 -14.80 -8.19
C TYR A 252 -18.63 -13.85 -7.10
N VAL A 253 -19.54 -12.94 -7.41
CA VAL A 253 -20.04 -11.95 -6.45
C VAL A 253 -21.48 -11.54 -6.76
N LYS A 254 -22.38 -11.69 -5.79
CA LYS A 254 -23.81 -11.38 -5.91
C LYS A 254 -24.09 -9.90 -5.65
N SER A 255 -23.67 -9.06 -6.57
CA SER A 255 -23.91 -7.62 -6.54
C SER A 255 -24.49 -7.14 -7.88
N ASP A 256 -25.42 -6.20 -7.83
CA ASP A 256 -26.08 -5.63 -9.00
C ASP A 256 -25.38 -4.40 -9.58
N ILE A 257 -24.36 -3.87 -8.88
CA ILE A 257 -23.65 -2.67 -9.30
C ILE A 257 -22.63 -2.93 -10.42
N TYR A 258 -22.27 -4.19 -10.68
CA TYR A 258 -21.23 -4.57 -11.64
C TYR A 258 -21.75 -4.98 -13.00
N PHE A 259 -21.01 -4.65 -14.04
CA PHE A 259 -21.33 -4.92 -15.45
C PHE A 259 -20.59 -6.14 -16.01
N GLY A 260 -19.61 -6.65 -15.31
CA GLY A 260 -18.76 -7.78 -15.66
C GLY A 260 -17.43 -7.65 -14.92
N ALA A 261 -16.47 -8.48 -15.24
CA ALA A 261 -15.18 -8.48 -14.55
C ALA A 261 -14.05 -9.09 -15.39
N ALA A 262 -12.82 -8.79 -14.96
CA ALA A 262 -11.64 -9.59 -15.26
C ALA A 262 -11.37 -10.53 -14.09
N ILE A 263 -11.28 -11.82 -14.37
CA ILE A 263 -10.88 -12.86 -13.42
C ILE A 263 -9.41 -13.18 -13.66
N ASP A 264 -8.59 -12.95 -12.67
CA ASP A 264 -7.14 -13.12 -12.74
C ASP A 264 -6.69 -14.29 -11.86
N SER A 265 -6.22 -15.37 -12.47
CA SER A 265 -5.68 -16.54 -11.75
C SER A 265 -4.28 -16.33 -11.20
N GLY A 266 -3.55 -15.32 -11.67
CA GLY A 266 -2.21 -14.95 -11.22
C GLY A 266 -2.19 -14.19 -9.90
N GLY A 267 -3.23 -13.39 -9.63
CA GLY A 267 -3.36 -12.61 -8.40
C GLY A 267 -3.78 -13.40 -7.17
N GLY A 268 -4.36 -12.72 -6.17
CA GLY A 268 -4.95 -13.39 -5.01
C GLY A 268 -4.95 -12.56 -3.74
N GLN A 269 -4.89 -13.26 -2.61
CA GLN A 269 -4.89 -12.65 -1.27
C GLN A 269 -3.97 -13.37 -0.29
N VAL A 270 -3.64 -12.65 0.78
CA VAL A 270 -2.99 -13.17 2.00
C VAL A 270 -3.57 -12.48 3.22
N GLN A 271 -3.34 -13.03 4.40
CA GLN A 271 -3.38 -12.29 5.66
C GLN A 271 -2.00 -11.63 5.82
N PRO A 272 -1.89 -10.30 5.63
CA PRO A 272 -0.60 -9.65 5.39
C PRO A 272 0.31 -9.64 6.63
N LEU A 273 -0.26 -9.56 7.83
CA LEU A 273 0.52 -9.65 9.07
C LEU A 273 1.04 -11.08 9.31
N ALA A 274 0.26 -12.11 8.94
CA ALA A 274 0.72 -13.49 9.02
C ALA A 274 1.88 -13.77 8.03
N LEU A 275 1.77 -13.23 6.80
CA LEU A 275 2.88 -13.26 5.83
C LEU A 275 4.14 -12.62 6.43
N LEU A 276 4.01 -11.40 6.96
CA LEU A 276 5.12 -10.67 7.54
C LEU A 276 5.75 -11.44 8.71
N ARG A 277 4.94 -11.94 9.64
CA ARG A 277 5.41 -12.73 10.79
C ARG A 277 6.12 -14.02 10.35
N GLY A 278 5.61 -14.67 9.29
CA GLY A 278 6.24 -15.83 8.68
C GLY A 278 7.65 -15.53 8.15
N LEU A 279 7.82 -14.41 7.44
CA LEU A 279 9.12 -13.96 6.93
C LEU A 279 10.10 -13.62 8.07
N ILE A 280 9.66 -12.88 9.08
CA ILE A 280 10.49 -12.53 10.24
C ILE A 280 10.88 -13.78 11.03
N HIS A 281 9.95 -14.72 11.25
CA HIS A 281 10.26 -15.96 11.95
C HIS A 281 11.30 -16.81 11.20
N ALA A 282 11.19 -16.88 9.87
CA ALA A 282 12.19 -17.54 9.03
C ALA A 282 13.56 -16.85 9.13
N PHE A 283 13.58 -15.52 9.09
CA PHE A 283 14.79 -14.72 9.24
C PHE A 283 15.49 -14.97 10.59
N VAL A 284 14.74 -14.93 11.69
CA VAL A 284 15.28 -15.19 13.04
C VAL A 284 15.79 -16.63 13.17
N LYS A 285 15.12 -17.63 12.57
CA LYS A 285 15.60 -19.02 12.54
C LYS A 285 16.95 -19.18 11.83
N LEU A 286 17.27 -18.32 10.89
CA LEU A 286 18.57 -18.28 10.21
C LEU A 286 19.63 -17.48 10.98
N GLY A 287 19.35 -17.07 12.21
CA GLY A 287 20.26 -16.29 13.05
C GLY A 287 20.17 -14.78 12.87
N GLY A 288 19.18 -14.30 12.13
CA GLY A 288 18.95 -12.86 11.96
C GLY A 288 18.57 -12.15 13.26
N ARG A 289 19.03 -10.92 13.40
CA ARG A 289 18.82 -10.09 14.61
C ARG A 289 17.74 -9.03 14.34
N VAL A 290 16.71 -8.98 15.19
CA VAL A 290 15.58 -8.05 15.09
C VAL A 290 15.47 -7.25 16.39
N TYR A 291 15.25 -5.94 16.26
CA TYR A 291 15.02 -5.05 17.39
C TYR A 291 13.80 -4.17 17.14
N ASP A 292 12.80 -4.30 18.01
CA ASP A 292 11.61 -3.44 18.08
C ASP A 292 11.90 -2.19 18.91
N ASN A 293 11.01 -1.18 18.87
CA ASN A 293 11.13 0.07 19.61
C ASN A 293 12.50 0.74 19.45
N THR A 294 13.08 0.59 18.26
CA THR A 294 14.42 1.06 17.90
C THR A 294 14.31 1.94 16.65
N ALA A 295 14.05 3.22 16.87
CA ALA A 295 13.89 4.21 15.80
C ALA A 295 15.26 4.67 15.28
N ALA A 296 15.50 4.53 13.98
CA ALA A 296 16.62 5.22 13.34
C ALA A 296 16.39 6.75 13.38
N GLN A 297 17.41 7.50 13.76
CA GLN A 297 17.40 8.96 13.86
C GLN A 297 18.18 9.63 12.74
N ALA A 298 19.32 9.03 12.35
CA ALA A 298 20.17 9.52 11.28
C ALA A 298 20.85 8.36 10.55
N ILE A 299 21.22 8.60 9.29
CA ILE A 299 22.05 7.73 8.47
C ILE A 299 23.22 8.60 7.96
N GLU A 300 24.45 8.17 8.23
CA GLU A 300 25.66 8.88 7.86
C GLU A 300 26.57 7.94 7.05
N GLU A 301 26.74 8.26 5.76
CA GLU A 301 27.67 7.55 4.89
C GLU A 301 29.10 8.05 5.17
N ALA A 302 30.03 7.15 5.46
CA ALA A 302 31.45 7.42 5.68
C ALA A 302 32.32 6.45 4.83
N PRO A 303 33.60 6.77 4.59
CA PRO A 303 34.49 5.83 3.93
C PRO A 303 34.58 4.50 4.68
N GLY A 304 34.19 3.42 4.01
CA GLY A 304 34.26 2.05 4.52
C GLY A 304 33.15 1.61 5.46
N ASP A 305 32.25 2.49 5.89
CA ASP A 305 31.05 2.14 6.68
C ASP A 305 29.91 3.15 6.45
N THR A 306 28.69 2.72 6.80
CA THR A 306 27.54 3.61 6.95
C THR A 306 26.97 3.42 8.34
N ARG A 307 26.71 4.51 9.07
CA ARG A 307 26.28 4.50 10.47
C ARG A 307 24.80 4.86 10.57
N VAL A 308 24.08 4.06 11.36
CA VAL A 308 22.68 4.31 11.69
C VAL A 308 22.60 4.64 13.18
N THR A 309 22.28 5.89 13.49
CA THR A 309 22.14 6.37 14.88
C THR A 309 20.73 6.11 15.37
N THR A 310 20.61 5.60 16.59
CA THR A 310 19.36 5.40 17.34
C THR A 310 19.46 6.03 18.73
N ALA A 311 18.37 6.07 19.48
CA ALA A 311 18.41 6.52 20.88
C ALA A 311 19.19 5.56 21.81
N GLN A 312 19.32 4.30 21.40
CA GLN A 312 19.94 3.22 22.18
C GLN A 312 21.42 3.00 21.85
N GLY A 313 21.89 3.49 20.69
CA GLY A 313 23.26 3.31 20.23
C GLY A 313 23.37 3.46 18.72
N THR A 314 24.58 3.25 18.20
CA THR A 314 24.92 3.36 16.79
C THR A 314 25.13 1.96 16.18
N ILE A 315 24.50 1.69 15.04
CA ILE A 315 24.74 0.47 14.30
C ILE A 315 25.64 0.80 13.10
N ARG A 316 26.76 0.11 13.00
CA ARG A 316 27.72 0.28 11.92
C ARG A 316 27.55 -0.80 10.87
N ALA A 317 27.09 -0.40 9.68
CA ALA A 317 26.96 -1.25 8.51
C ALA A 317 28.24 -1.23 7.69
N ARG A 318 28.82 -2.41 7.38
CA ARG A 318 30.05 -2.53 6.61
C ARG A 318 29.81 -2.80 5.11
N ARG A 319 28.56 -3.10 4.70
CA ARG A 319 28.24 -3.51 3.34
C ARG A 319 27.08 -2.73 2.73
N ALA A 320 26.01 -2.49 3.47
CA ALA A 320 24.89 -1.66 3.02
C ALA A 320 23.94 -1.27 4.17
N VAL A 321 23.14 -0.23 3.92
CA VAL A 321 21.91 0.07 4.66
C VAL A 321 20.71 -0.05 3.71
N VAL A 322 19.61 -0.66 4.17
CA VAL A 322 18.36 -0.74 3.41
C VAL A 322 17.27 0.05 4.13
N LEU A 323 16.79 1.11 3.48
CA LEU A 323 15.75 1.99 4.00
C LEU A 323 14.38 1.50 3.51
N ALA A 324 13.66 0.80 4.38
CA ALA A 324 12.37 0.15 4.13
C ALA A 324 11.22 0.77 4.92
N VAL A 325 11.23 2.12 5.07
CA VAL A 325 10.33 2.87 5.96
C VAL A 325 9.14 3.53 5.26
N HIS A 326 8.83 3.08 4.04
CA HIS A 326 7.65 3.52 3.29
C HIS A 326 7.58 5.06 3.18
N SER A 327 6.44 5.67 3.51
CA SER A 327 6.21 7.11 3.46
C SER A 327 7.11 7.95 4.40
N ALA A 328 7.84 7.32 5.32
CA ALA A 328 8.78 8.02 6.21
C ALA A 328 10.18 8.21 5.59
N THR A 329 10.43 7.71 4.39
CA THR A 329 11.72 7.79 3.68
C THR A 329 12.24 9.23 3.55
N PHE A 330 11.34 10.21 3.40
CA PHE A 330 11.71 11.64 3.33
C PHE A 330 12.49 12.15 4.55
N GLN A 331 12.41 11.47 5.69
CA GLN A 331 13.14 11.86 6.92
C GLN A 331 14.64 11.63 6.81
N PHE A 332 15.05 10.67 5.98
CA PHE A 332 16.44 10.21 5.88
C PHE A 332 17.14 10.63 4.59
N MET A 333 16.38 10.97 3.54
CA MET A 333 16.96 11.26 2.24
C MET A 333 16.51 12.63 1.71
N PRO A 334 17.39 13.60 1.65
CA PRO A 334 17.11 14.88 1.01
C PRO A 334 16.65 14.66 -0.45
N GLY A 335 15.58 15.32 -0.86
CA GLY A 335 15.02 15.19 -2.22
C GLY A 335 14.16 13.94 -2.45
N SER A 336 13.87 13.16 -1.42
CA SER A 336 12.94 12.01 -1.52
C SER A 336 11.46 12.39 -1.49
N SER A 337 11.12 13.66 -1.57
CA SER A 337 9.72 14.14 -1.70
C SER A 337 9.12 13.84 -3.08
N THR A 338 9.24 12.60 -3.51
CA THR A 338 8.66 12.10 -4.77
C THR A 338 7.32 11.44 -4.58
N THR A 339 6.88 11.32 -3.31
CA THR A 339 5.62 10.69 -2.95
C THR A 339 4.69 11.62 -2.17
N VAL A 340 3.39 11.35 -2.32
CA VAL A 340 2.33 11.95 -1.51
C VAL A 340 1.70 10.87 -0.66
N PRO A 341 1.79 10.93 0.67
CA PRO A 341 1.12 9.98 1.54
C PRO A 341 -0.38 10.23 1.55
N PHE A 342 -1.15 9.14 1.68
CA PHE A 342 -2.60 9.19 1.85
C PHE A 342 -3.07 8.07 2.78
N PHE A 343 -4.19 8.31 3.44
CA PHE A 343 -4.82 7.33 4.32
C PHE A 343 -5.80 6.48 3.54
N THR A 344 -5.82 5.18 3.83
CA THR A 344 -6.84 4.22 3.38
C THR A 344 -7.51 3.58 4.59
N TYR A 345 -8.69 3.01 4.40
CA TYR A 345 -9.50 2.49 5.48
C TYR A 345 -9.96 1.07 5.19
N VAL A 346 -9.97 0.26 6.24
CA VAL A 346 -10.39 -1.14 6.20
C VAL A 346 -11.29 -1.41 7.40
N ALA A 347 -12.31 -2.23 7.19
CA ALA A 347 -13.14 -2.75 8.27
C ALA A 347 -13.40 -4.25 8.09
N VAL A 348 -13.80 -4.90 9.17
CA VAL A 348 -14.19 -6.30 9.18
C VAL A 348 -15.50 -6.46 9.93
N THR A 349 -16.45 -7.17 9.32
CA THR A 349 -17.75 -7.49 9.94
C THR A 349 -17.63 -8.53 11.04
N PRO A 350 -18.61 -8.67 11.92
CA PRO A 350 -18.84 -9.92 12.64
C PRO A 350 -18.96 -11.11 11.68
N PRO A 351 -18.88 -12.37 12.16
CA PRO A 351 -19.13 -13.54 11.31
C PRO A 351 -20.49 -13.47 10.62
N LEU A 352 -20.50 -13.62 9.29
CA LEU A 352 -21.72 -13.60 8.47
C LEU A 352 -22.22 -15.02 8.15
N GLY A 353 -21.47 -16.06 8.55
CA GLY A 353 -21.82 -17.46 8.27
C GLY A 353 -22.03 -17.76 6.79
N ASP A 354 -23.05 -18.53 6.46
CA ASP A 354 -23.36 -18.92 5.09
C ASP A 354 -23.81 -17.75 4.20
N THR A 355 -24.24 -16.64 4.79
CA THR A 355 -24.58 -15.43 4.04
C THR A 355 -23.37 -14.93 3.24
N LEU A 356 -22.18 -14.95 3.82
CA LEU A 356 -20.97 -14.52 3.09
C LEU A 356 -20.68 -15.43 1.89
N ASN A 357 -20.82 -16.74 2.05
CA ASN A 357 -20.62 -17.71 0.97
C ASN A 357 -21.66 -17.51 -0.15
N ALA A 358 -22.89 -17.13 0.20
CA ALA A 358 -23.91 -16.78 -0.77
C ALA A 358 -23.62 -15.48 -1.50
N LEU A 359 -23.03 -14.47 -0.84
CA LEU A 359 -22.67 -13.17 -1.43
C LEU A 359 -21.42 -13.25 -2.31
N ILE A 360 -20.42 -14.04 -1.91
CA ILE A 360 -19.15 -14.19 -2.63
C ILE A 360 -18.90 -15.71 -2.86
N PRO A 361 -19.67 -16.35 -3.77
CA PRO A 361 -19.58 -17.80 -3.98
C PRO A 361 -18.16 -18.28 -4.35
N SER A 362 -17.42 -17.47 -5.11
CA SER A 362 -16.03 -17.77 -5.45
C SER A 362 -15.09 -17.75 -4.22
N GLY A 363 -15.46 -17.01 -3.19
CA GLY A 363 -14.59 -16.66 -2.06
C GLY A 363 -13.31 -15.93 -2.47
N LEU A 364 -13.24 -15.36 -3.69
CA LEU A 364 -12.08 -14.61 -4.17
C LEU A 364 -12.12 -13.16 -3.67
N PRO A 365 -10.95 -12.51 -3.53
CA PRO A 365 -10.88 -11.08 -3.32
C PRO A 365 -11.37 -10.34 -4.56
N VAL A 366 -12.05 -9.23 -4.32
CA VAL A 366 -12.61 -8.34 -5.34
C VAL A 366 -12.11 -6.95 -5.09
N TYR A 367 -11.72 -6.23 -6.14
CA TYR A 367 -11.73 -4.78 -6.17
C TYR A 367 -12.47 -4.28 -7.42
N ASP A 368 -12.95 -3.05 -7.38
CA ASP A 368 -13.70 -2.51 -8.50
C ASP A 368 -12.93 -1.41 -9.26
N THR A 369 -13.49 -1.01 -10.37
CA THR A 369 -12.89 -0.03 -11.28
C THR A 369 -13.25 1.42 -10.95
N GLN A 370 -13.77 1.72 -9.76
CA GLN A 370 -14.01 3.10 -9.32
C GLN A 370 -12.69 3.83 -9.06
N LEU A 371 -12.68 5.15 -9.20
CA LEU A 371 -11.54 5.98 -8.78
C LEU A 371 -11.25 5.89 -7.28
N GLN A 372 -12.30 5.73 -6.50
CA GLN A 372 -12.25 5.41 -5.07
C GLN A 372 -12.62 3.94 -4.93
N ILE A 373 -11.65 3.09 -5.21
CA ILE A 373 -11.80 1.65 -5.29
C ILE A 373 -12.45 1.12 -4.02
N ASP A 374 -13.55 0.36 -4.17
CA ASP A 374 -13.99 -0.55 -3.13
C ASP A 374 -13.25 -1.88 -3.32
N TYR A 375 -12.68 -2.40 -2.25
CA TYR A 375 -12.06 -3.71 -2.27
C TYR A 375 -12.50 -4.53 -1.07
N TYR A 376 -12.76 -5.81 -1.30
CA TYR A 376 -13.28 -6.68 -0.25
C TYR A 376 -12.93 -8.15 -0.49
N ARG A 377 -12.98 -8.92 0.59
CA ARG A 377 -12.72 -10.36 0.53
C ARG A 377 -13.25 -11.08 1.76
N PRO A 378 -13.56 -12.39 1.65
CA PRO A 378 -13.75 -13.23 2.82
C PRO A 378 -12.43 -13.38 3.61
N VAL A 379 -12.54 -13.36 4.94
CA VAL A 379 -11.47 -13.68 5.87
C VAL A 379 -11.93 -14.77 6.84
N ARG A 380 -11.03 -15.25 7.70
CA ARG A 380 -11.32 -16.35 8.65
C ARG A 380 -12.65 -16.13 9.38
N ASN A 381 -13.30 -17.25 9.72
CA ASN A 381 -14.60 -17.28 10.41
C ASN A 381 -15.75 -16.64 9.61
N ASN A 382 -15.71 -16.74 8.28
CA ASN A 382 -16.75 -16.20 7.40
C ASN A 382 -17.08 -14.72 7.68
N ARG A 383 -16.05 -13.90 7.84
CA ARG A 383 -16.16 -12.45 7.99
C ARG A 383 -15.87 -11.77 6.66
N LEU A 384 -16.52 -10.65 6.40
CA LEU A 384 -16.23 -9.78 5.28
C LEU A 384 -15.22 -8.71 5.71
N LEU A 385 -14.04 -8.72 5.10
CA LEU A 385 -13.14 -7.58 5.12
C LEU A 385 -13.53 -6.66 3.97
N PHE A 386 -13.71 -5.38 4.24
CA PHE A 386 -14.07 -4.37 3.25
C PHE A 386 -13.21 -3.12 3.45
N GLY A 387 -12.68 -2.58 2.38
CA GLY A 387 -11.88 -1.37 2.41
C GLY A 387 -12.14 -0.49 1.20
N GLY A 388 -11.67 0.73 1.29
CA GLY A 388 -11.82 1.71 0.23
C GLY A 388 -11.38 3.09 0.66
N GLN A 389 -11.62 4.07 -0.20
CA GLN A 389 -11.30 5.46 -0.02
C GLN A 389 -9.80 5.74 0.13
N GLY A 390 -9.38 6.91 -0.26
CA GLY A 390 -8.06 7.48 -0.03
C GLY A 390 -8.20 8.93 0.37
N THR A 391 -7.61 9.36 1.48
CA THR A 391 -7.75 10.73 1.98
C THR A 391 -6.41 11.34 2.33
N GLY A 392 -6.29 12.65 2.18
CA GLY A 392 -5.07 13.38 2.56
C GLY A 392 -4.93 13.60 4.06
N ASN A 393 -6.04 13.48 4.80
CA ASN A 393 -6.09 13.54 6.26
C ASN A 393 -6.69 12.25 6.81
N SER A 394 -6.32 11.88 8.01
CA SER A 394 -7.02 10.81 8.73
C SER A 394 -8.45 11.24 9.09
N TRP A 395 -9.39 10.35 8.84
CA TRP A 395 -10.76 10.52 9.29
C TRP A 395 -10.97 10.03 10.72
N SER A 396 -12.00 10.54 11.38
CA SER A 396 -12.42 9.99 12.68
C SER A 396 -12.91 8.54 12.50
N PRO A 397 -12.79 7.68 13.52
CA PRO A 397 -13.35 6.33 13.46
C PRO A 397 -14.82 6.31 13.05
N ARG A 398 -15.62 7.28 13.51
CA ARG A 398 -17.02 7.42 13.13
C ARG A 398 -17.21 7.66 11.63
N ASP A 399 -16.44 8.59 11.04
CA ASP A 399 -16.54 8.90 9.62
C ASP A 399 -16.10 7.70 8.76
N VAL A 400 -15.04 7.00 9.19
CA VAL A 400 -14.58 5.76 8.55
C VAL A 400 -15.67 4.70 8.55
N ASN A 401 -16.24 4.42 9.71
CA ASN A 401 -17.24 3.38 9.87
C ASN A 401 -18.52 3.68 9.08
N ASN A 402 -18.98 4.93 9.12
CA ASN A 402 -20.14 5.37 8.35
C ASN A 402 -19.91 5.17 6.84
N TYR A 403 -18.75 5.61 6.36
CA TYR A 403 -18.41 5.45 4.94
C TYR A 403 -18.37 3.97 4.54
N LEU A 404 -17.66 3.12 5.29
CA LEU A 404 -17.52 1.71 4.94
C LEU A 404 -18.85 0.95 5.02
N LEU A 405 -19.69 1.25 6.01
CA LEU A 405 -21.04 0.68 6.10
C LEU A 405 -21.91 1.07 4.90
N ASP A 406 -21.88 2.33 4.49
CA ASP A 406 -22.62 2.81 3.32
C ASP A 406 -22.14 2.09 2.04
N ARG A 407 -20.82 1.87 1.91
CA ARG A 407 -20.27 1.13 0.77
C ARG A 407 -20.64 -0.34 0.80
N ILE A 408 -20.56 -1.00 1.95
CA ILE A 408 -21.00 -2.39 2.12
C ILE A 408 -22.48 -2.55 1.71
N LYS A 409 -23.37 -1.65 2.16
CA LYS A 409 -24.79 -1.66 1.76
C LYS A 409 -24.98 -1.42 0.26
N THR A 410 -24.16 -0.57 -0.34
CA THR A 410 -24.21 -0.30 -1.78
C THR A 410 -23.84 -1.55 -2.59
N VAL A 411 -22.77 -2.23 -2.19
CA VAL A 411 -22.29 -3.44 -2.88
C VAL A 411 -23.20 -4.64 -2.58
N PHE A 412 -23.63 -4.78 -1.33
CA PHE A 412 -24.42 -5.89 -0.83
C PHE A 412 -25.71 -5.41 -0.13
N PRO A 413 -26.72 -4.94 -0.88
CA PRO A 413 -28.00 -4.51 -0.29
C PRO A 413 -28.74 -5.65 0.43
N GLN A 414 -28.37 -6.92 0.19
CA GLN A 414 -28.88 -8.09 0.90
C GLN A 414 -28.47 -8.11 2.38
N LEU A 415 -27.44 -7.37 2.78
CA LEU A 415 -27.10 -7.14 4.18
C LEU A 415 -27.91 -5.96 4.71
N GLU A 416 -29.10 -6.22 5.24
CA GLU A 416 -30.04 -5.18 5.70
C GLU A 416 -29.41 -4.26 6.77
N ASN A 417 -28.72 -4.85 7.75
CA ASN A 417 -28.08 -4.15 8.87
C ASN A 417 -26.64 -4.61 9.07
N PRO A 418 -25.71 -4.29 8.14
CA PRO A 418 -24.32 -4.65 8.33
C PRO A 418 -23.75 -3.95 9.57
N ALA A 419 -22.91 -4.67 10.30
CA ALA A 419 -22.16 -4.14 11.43
C ALA A 419 -20.66 -4.30 11.20
N LEU A 420 -19.85 -3.50 11.89
CA LEU A 420 -18.40 -3.63 11.89
C LEU A 420 -17.95 -4.05 13.29
N GLU A 421 -17.02 -5.00 13.34
CA GLU A 421 -16.37 -5.42 14.58
C GLU A 421 -14.98 -4.78 14.73
N TYR A 422 -14.28 -4.61 13.59
CA TYR A 422 -13.00 -3.92 13.53
C TYR A 422 -13.02 -2.88 12.43
N SER A 423 -12.35 -1.76 12.66
CA SER A 423 -11.99 -0.83 11.59
C SER A 423 -10.69 -0.11 11.93
N TRP A 424 -9.88 0.14 10.90
CA TRP A 424 -8.59 0.79 11.06
C TRP A 424 -8.22 1.56 9.80
N SER A 425 -7.23 2.43 9.94
CA SER A 425 -6.58 3.09 8.82
C SER A 425 -5.21 2.50 8.53
N GLY A 426 -4.77 2.64 7.29
CA GLY A 426 -3.40 2.42 6.84
C GLY A 426 -2.90 3.65 6.09
N ILE A 427 -1.59 3.81 6.03
CA ILE A 427 -0.96 4.85 5.23
C ILE A 427 -0.36 4.20 4.01
N SER A 428 -0.66 4.75 2.84
CA SER A 428 0.01 4.44 1.59
C SER A 428 0.67 5.69 1.04
N ASP A 429 1.50 5.55 0.02
CA ASP A 429 2.11 6.67 -0.68
C ASP A 429 1.97 6.50 -2.19
N LEU A 430 1.82 7.61 -2.88
CA LEU A 430 1.70 7.69 -4.34
C LEU A 430 2.90 8.39 -4.92
N THR A 431 3.51 7.81 -5.94
CA THR A 431 4.35 8.54 -6.89
C THR A 431 3.49 9.14 -8.01
N LEU A 432 3.93 10.20 -8.63
CA LEU A 432 3.16 10.83 -9.71
C LEU A 432 3.05 9.95 -10.96
N ASN A 433 4.05 9.11 -11.22
CA ASN A 433 4.06 8.18 -12.36
C ASN A 433 3.52 6.79 -12.02
N GLY A 434 3.27 6.49 -10.73
CA GLY A 434 2.74 5.22 -10.24
C GLY A 434 3.77 4.09 -10.06
N ALA A 435 5.00 4.24 -10.57
CA ALA A 435 6.07 3.28 -10.33
C ALA A 435 6.68 3.49 -8.92
N THR A 436 7.26 2.44 -8.35
CA THR A 436 8.04 2.56 -7.12
C THR A 436 9.29 3.41 -7.34
N ASP A 437 9.58 4.33 -6.43
CA ASP A 437 10.83 5.07 -6.41
C ASP A 437 11.89 4.20 -5.72
N SER A 438 12.82 3.70 -6.53
CA SER A 438 13.89 2.80 -6.11
C SER A 438 15.23 3.44 -6.38
N ARG A 439 16.06 3.59 -5.34
CA ARG A 439 17.38 4.25 -5.44
C ARG A 439 18.45 3.47 -4.71
N LYS A 440 19.71 3.76 -5.10
CA LYS A 440 20.92 3.27 -4.46
C LYS A 440 21.92 4.42 -4.41
N SER A 441 22.46 4.74 -3.25
CA SER A 441 23.52 5.78 -3.14
C SER A 441 24.83 5.31 -3.78
N ALA A 442 25.68 6.27 -4.11
CA ALA A 442 26.97 6.00 -4.77
C ALA A 442 28.13 5.74 -3.78
N GLY A 443 27.87 5.70 -2.47
CA GLY A 443 28.89 5.46 -1.46
C GLY A 443 29.47 4.05 -1.49
N ASP A 444 30.64 3.86 -0.87
CA ASP A 444 31.29 2.54 -0.74
C ASP A 444 30.40 1.52 -0.03
N VAL A 445 29.65 1.98 0.97
CA VAL A 445 28.63 1.22 1.69
C VAL A 445 27.27 1.85 1.38
N PRO A 446 26.59 1.42 0.30
CA PRO A 446 25.45 2.13 -0.26
C PRO A 446 24.21 2.03 0.62
N VAL A 447 23.35 3.06 0.51
CA VAL A 447 21.99 3.06 1.04
C VAL A 447 21.01 2.71 -0.07
N TYR A 448 20.30 1.61 0.09
CA TYR A 448 19.17 1.23 -0.78
C TYR A 448 17.88 1.82 -0.23
N MET A 449 17.04 2.31 -1.11
CA MET A 449 15.77 2.91 -0.75
C MET A 449 14.68 2.47 -1.73
N VAL A 450 13.52 2.10 -1.21
CA VAL A 450 12.32 1.84 -2.02
C VAL A 450 11.09 2.35 -1.31
N HIS A 451 10.31 3.17 -1.99
CA HIS A 451 9.01 3.68 -1.53
C HIS A 451 8.07 3.98 -2.71
N GLY A 452 6.86 4.50 -2.45
CA GLY A 452 5.92 4.86 -3.51
C GLY A 452 5.20 3.66 -4.10
N TRP A 453 4.63 2.80 -3.26
CA TRP A 453 3.99 1.55 -3.68
C TRP A 453 2.66 1.75 -4.40
N SER A 454 2.03 2.91 -4.24
CA SER A 454 0.80 3.32 -4.94
C SER A 454 -0.35 2.29 -4.87
N GLY A 455 -0.42 1.52 -3.77
CA GLY A 455 -1.44 0.50 -3.53
C GLY A 455 -1.07 -0.94 -3.93
N HIS A 456 -0.02 -1.17 -4.71
CA HIS A 456 0.38 -2.50 -5.22
C HIS A 456 1.58 -3.13 -4.48
N GLY A 457 1.76 -2.85 -3.18
CA GLY A 457 2.98 -3.20 -2.46
C GLY A 457 3.07 -4.63 -1.90
N VAL A 458 1.99 -5.42 -1.78
CA VAL A 458 2.02 -6.66 -0.98
C VAL A 458 3.01 -7.69 -1.54
N ALA A 459 2.86 -8.11 -2.78
CA ALA A 459 3.76 -9.09 -3.40
C ALA A 459 5.06 -8.45 -3.91
N GLN A 460 4.98 -7.23 -4.44
CA GLN A 460 6.12 -6.53 -5.01
C GLN A 460 7.19 -6.21 -3.98
N THR A 461 6.83 -5.87 -2.73
CA THR A 461 7.80 -5.67 -1.63
C THR A 461 8.64 -6.92 -1.40
N VAL A 462 8.01 -8.09 -1.46
CA VAL A 462 8.69 -9.38 -1.24
C VAL A 462 9.67 -9.68 -2.38
N ARG A 463 9.25 -9.46 -3.63
CA ARG A 463 10.11 -9.67 -4.80
C ARG A 463 11.25 -8.66 -4.90
N ILE A 464 10.98 -7.39 -4.57
CA ILE A 464 12.01 -6.34 -4.57
C ILE A 464 13.03 -6.59 -3.46
N GLY A 465 12.59 -7.07 -2.28
CA GLY A 465 13.50 -7.48 -1.22
C GLY A 465 14.50 -8.55 -1.68
N ARG A 466 14.05 -9.52 -2.47
CA ARG A 466 14.95 -10.47 -3.14
C ARG A 466 15.89 -9.80 -4.13
N ALA A 467 15.40 -8.85 -4.95
CA ALA A 467 16.23 -8.15 -5.91
C ALA A 467 17.35 -7.33 -5.25
N ILE A 468 17.08 -6.68 -4.10
CA ILE A 468 18.08 -6.00 -3.28
C ILE A 468 19.13 -7.00 -2.78
N SER A 469 18.70 -8.14 -2.25
CA SER A 469 19.62 -9.20 -1.79
C SER A 469 20.50 -9.73 -2.94
N ASP A 470 19.91 -9.98 -4.11
CA ASP A 470 20.64 -10.45 -5.28
C ASP A 470 21.68 -9.42 -5.76
N ASP A 471 21.34 -8.11 -5.76
CA ASP A 471 22.25 -7.02 -6.10
C ASP A 471 23.41 -6.93 -5.09
N LEU A 472 23.12 -6.98 -3.79
CA LEU A 472 24.13 -6.94 -2.74
C LEU A 472 25.06 -8.14 -2.73
N THR A 473 24.60 -9.31 -3.15
CA THR A 473 25.37 -10.55 -3.14
C THR A 473 26.07 -10.83 -4.49
N GLY A 474 25.97 -9.89 -5.46
CA GLY A 474 26.59 -10.03 -6.77
C GLY A 474 25.93 -11.07 -7.66
N ARG A 475 24.69 -11.45 -7.38
CA ARG A 475 23.87 -12.30 -8.25
C ARG A 475 23.25 -11.46 -9.37
N ASN A 476 22.75 -12.13 -10.41
CA ASN A 476 21.99 -11.41 -11.44
C ASN A 476 20.72 -10.77 -10.81
N SER A 477 20.66 -9.45 -10.83
CA SER A 477 19.63 -8.67 -10.13
C SER A 477 18.83 -7.80 -11.10
N ASP A 478 17.52 -7.73 -10.85
CA ASP A 478 16.61 -6.82 -11.53
C ASP A 478 16.52 -5.45 -10.84
N TYR A 479 17.24 -5.21 -9.74
CA TYR A 479 17.12 -3.96 -9.00
C TYR A 479 17.47 -2.74 -9.87
N ALA A 480 18.48 -2.85 -10.72
CA ALA A 480 18.87 -1.80 -11.67
C ALA A 480 17.74 -1.42 -12.67
N MET A 481 16.83 -2.35 -12.98
CA MET A 481 15.65 -2.04 -13.81
C MET A 481 14.70 -1.08 -13.10
N LEU A 482 14.54 -1.21 -11.79
CA LEU A 482 13.66 -0.37 -10.98
C LEU A 482 14.23 1.04 -10.77
N THR A 483 15.55 1.19 -10.75
CA THR A 483 16.21 2.50 -10.57
C THR A 483 16.17 3.39 -11.83
N ARG A 484 15.67 2.89 -12.95
CA ARG A 484 15.55 3.65 -14.22
C ARG A 484 14.32 4.55 -14.29
N PHE A 485 13.38 4.42 -13.34
CA PHE A 485 12.19 5.25 -13.34
C PHE A 485 12.53 6.65 -12.83
N ASP A 486 12.25 7.66 -13.65
CA ASP A 486 12.36 9.05 -13.23
C ASP A 486 11.15 9.46 -12.39
N HIS A 487 11.42 10.09 -11.28
CA HIS A 487 10.39 10.57 -10.36
C HIS A 487 10.51 12.09 -10.18
N ALA A 488 9.42 12.78 -10.53
CA ALA A 488 9.34 14.22 -10.29
C ALA A 488 9.27 14.52 -8.78
N GLY A 489 10.08 15.46 -8.32
CA GLY A 489 9.99 15.97 -6.96
C GLY A 489 8.66 16.68 -6.72
N ILE A 490 8.04 16.42 -5.58
CA ILE A 490 6.78 17.05 -5.18
C ILE A 490 7.10 18.12 -4.14
N PRO A 491 7.00 19.42 -4.48
CA PRO A 491 7.24 20.49 -3.54
C PRO A 491 6.36 20.34 -2.29
N LEU A 492 6.94 20.47 -1.11
CA LEU A 492 6.28 20.25 0.17
C LEU A 492 5.69 18.84 0.38
N GLY A 493 5.81 17.92 -0.61
CA GLY A 493 5.48 16.51 -0.55
C GLY A 493 4.26 16.18 0.33
N ARG A 494 4.51 15.54 1.48
CA ARG A 494 3.46 15.14 2.44
C ARG A 494 2.60 16.27 2.98
N HIS A 495 3.13 17.49 3.11
CA HIS A 495 2.37 18.63 3.64
C HIS A 495 1.29 19.12 2.68
N LEU A 496 1.39 18.77 1.40
CA LEU A 496 0.34 19.06 0.40
C LEU A 496 -0.77 18.02 0.39
N SER A 497 -0.55 16.84 0.92
CA SER A 497 -1.53 15.74 0.90
C SER A 497 -2.93 16.16 1.36
N PRO A 498 -3.10 16.89 2.48
CA PRO A 498 -4.42 17.34 2.94
C PRO A 498 -5.17 18.23 1.96
N VAL A 499 -4.44 18.94 1.09
CA VAL A 499 -5.01 19.88 0.09
C VAL A 499 -5.09 19.22 -1.28
N ALA A 500 -4.00 18.59 -1.70
CA ALA A 500 -3.86 18.03 -3.04
C ALA A 500 -4.83 16.86 -3.27
N ILE A 501 -4.97 15.95 -2.30
CA ILE A 501 -5.84 14.78 -2.45
C ILE A 501 -7.31 15.17 -2.65
N PRO A 502 -7.93 16.03 -1.82
CA PRO A 502 -9.31 16.47 -2.06
C PRO A 502 -9.50 17.20 -3.40
N LEU A 503 -8.56 18.05 -3.79
CA LEU A 503 -8.65 18.79 -5.07
C LEU A 503 -8.57 17.85 -6.28
N ILE A 504 -7.61 16.91 -6.26
CA ILE A 504 -7.49 15.91 -7.32
C ILE A 504 -8.76 15.05 -7.40
N LYS A 505 -9.26 14.59 -6.26
CA LYS A 505 -10.50 13.79 -6.20
C LYS A 505 -11.72 14.58 -6.69
N GLY A 506 -11.82 15.85 -6.32
CA GLY A 506 -12.89 16.72 -6.81
C GLY A 506 -12.85 16.88 -8.33
N ALA A 507 -11.68 17.15 -8.90
CA ALA A 507 -11.50 17.24 -10.34
C ALA A 507 -11.83 15.91 -11.05
N LEU A 508 -11.31 14.79 -10.54
CA LEU A 508 -11.59 13.46 -11.07
C LEU A 508 -13.07 13.08 -10.92
N GLY A 509 -13.74 13.49 -9.83
CA GLY A 509 -15.17 13.29 -9.63
C GLY A 509 -16.00 14.01 -10.68
N VAL A 510 -15.68 15.28 -10.98
CA VAL A 510 -16.34 16.04 -12.06
C VAL A 510 -16.13 15.36 -13.41
N MET A 511 -14.90 14.94 -13.70
CA MET A 511 -14.58 14.22 -14.94
C MET A 511 -15.34 12.89 -15.04
N GLY A 512 -15.47 12.16 -13.92
CA GLY A 512 -16.25 10.92 -13.85
C GLY A 512 -17.73 11.10 -14.14
N ILE A 513 -18.30 12.30 -13.84
CA ILE A 513 -19.68 12.64 -14.21
C ILE A 513 -19.78 12.92 -15.70
N LEU A 514 -18.82 13.67 -16.26
CA LEU A 514 -18.82 14.08 -17.66
C LEU A 514 -18.49 12.92 -18.60
N ASN A 515 -17.64 12.00 -18.17
CA ASN A 515 -17.17 10.89 -18.98
C ASN A 515 -16.93 9.61 -18.13
N PRO A 516 -18.00 9.02 -17.58
CA PRO A 516 -17.87 7.89 -16.65
C PRO A 516 -17.22 6.65 -17.28
N ALA A 517 -17.37 6.47 -18.60
CA ALA A 517 -16.82 5.31 -19.30
C ALA A 517 -15.29 5.28 -19.36
N ASP A 518 -14.64 6.45 -19.32
CA ASP A 518 -13.18 6.59 -19.45
C ASP A 518 -12.48 6.70 -18.09
N MET A 519 -13.23 6.82 -16.99
CA MET A 519 -12.69 7.02 -15.64
C MET A 519 -12.51 5.69 -14.92
N VAL A 520 -11.60 4.88 -15.43
CA VAL A 520 -11.26 3.55 -14.91
C VAL A 520 -10.05 3.62 -13.99
N SER A 521 -10.11 2.94 -12.86
CA SER A 521 -8.97 2.65 -11.98
C SER A 521 -8.69 1.15 -11.97
N PHE A 522 -7.41 0.80 -11.99
CA PHE A 522 -6.95 -0.59 -11.83
C PHE A 522 -5.96 -0.69 -10.68
#